data_22c0665166566650e2efc15c56685122
#
_entry.id   22c0665166566650e2efc15c56685122
#
_cell.length_a   1.000
_cell.length_b   1.000
_cell.length_c   1.000
_cell.angle_alpha   90.00
_cell.angle_beta   90.00
_cell.angle_gamma   90.00
#
_symmetry.space_group_name_H-M   'P 1'
#
loop_
_entity.id
_entity.type
_entity.pdbx_description
1 polymer ?
#
loop_
_entity_poly.entity_id
_entity_poly.type
_entity_poly.pdbx_seq_one_letter_code
_entity_poly.pdbx_strand_id
1 'polypeptide(L)'
;MDDALYREEILEHYKRPHNFGPMETPDRESFDTNPLCGDELRVMLKVDDNDVVEEVRFEGHGCAISQASASMISDEIKGMKLDDLARLDRSAVLDLLGIDISATRMKCALLSLKVLKSAAIGTLADWEPDTADAAQPAGGSQL
;
A
#
# COMPACT_ATOMS: atom_id res chain seq x y z
N MET A 1 -10.93 -19.10 -7.86
CA MET A 1 -10.97 -19.12 -6.39
C MET A 1 -12.18 -18.36 -5.94
N ASP A 2 -12.87 -18.86 -4.95
CA ASP A 2 -14.10 -18.20 -4.55
C ASP A 2 -13.84 -17.15 -3.47
N ASP A 3 -14.86 -16.34 -3.21
CA ASP A 3 -14.73 -15.25 -2.26
C ASP A 3 -14.42 -15.71 -0.85
N ALA A 4 -14.84 -16.90 -0.47
CA ALA A 4 -14.60 -17.36 0.89
C ALA A 4 -13.10 -17.54 1.16
N LEU A 5 -12.37 -18.07 0.20
CA LEU A 5 -10.93 -18.23 0.36
C LEU A 5 -10.21 -16.90 0.40
N TYR A 6 -10.63 -15.97 -0.45
CA TYR A 6 -10.01 -14.64 -0.42
C TYR A 6 -10.31 -13.93 0.90
N ARG A 7 -11.52 -14.07 1.43
CA ARG A 7 -11.87 -13.45 2.69
C ARG A 7 -11.07 -14.04 3.83
N GLU A 8 -10.82 -15.34 3.80
CA GLU A 8 -9.97 -15.96 4.81
C GLU A 8 -8.55 -15.44 4.74
N GLU A 9 -8.02 -15.25 3.53
CA GLU A 9 -6.70 -14.69 3.39
C GLU A 9 -6.61 -13.28 3.91
N ILE A 10 -7.61 -12.46 3.62
CA ILE A 10 -7.65 -11.10 4.12
C ILE A 10 -7.63 -11.09 5.64
N LEU A 11 -8.44 -11.93 6.26
CA LEU A 11 -8.49 -11.99 7.73
C LEU A 11 -7.18 -12.48 8.31
N GLU A 12 -6.55 -13.44 7.66
CA GLU A 12 -5.28 -13.97 8.13
C GLU A 12 -4.19 -12.89 8.07
N HIS A 13 -4.13 -12.14 6.97
CA HIS A 13 -3.16 -11.06 6.85
C HIS A 13 -3.45 -9.93 7.83
N TYR A 14 -4.71 -9.72 8.15
CA TYR A 14 -5.07 -8.71 9.13
C TYR A 14 -4.65 -9.13 10.53
N LYS A 15 -4.85 -10.39 10.88
CA LYS A 15 -4.52 -10.88 12.21
C LYS A 15 -3.03 -11.08 12.41
N ARG A 16 -2.34 -11.51 11.38
CA ARG A 16 -0.90 -11.78 11.44
C ARG A 16 -0.22 -11.15 10.25
N PRO A 17 -0.11 -9.83 10.23
CA PRO A 17 0.42 -9.17 9.05
C PRO A 17 1.88 -9.54 8.79
N HIS A 18 2.20 -9.69 7.53
CA HIS A 18 3.56 -9.96 7.09
C HIS A 18 4.32 -8.64 7.02
N ASN A 19 5.59 -8.68 7.34
CA ASN A 19 6.47 -7.51 7.20
C ASN A 19 6.04 -6.31 8.03
N PHE A 20 5.40 -6.59 9.15
CA PHE A 20 4.92 -5.54 10.03
C PHE A 20 5.96 -5.22 11.09
N GLY A 21 6.15 -3.96 11.38
CA GLY A 21 7.05 -3.54 12.44
C GLY A 21 7.99 -2.44 12.00
N PRO A 22 8.86 -1.99 12.90
CA PRO A 22 9.77 -0.90 12.57
C PRO A 22 10.96 -1.38 11.74
N MET A 23 11.62 -0.43 11.11
CA MET A 23 12.87 -0.68 10.40
C MET A 23 13.85 0.38 10.83
N GLU A 24 15.03 -0.04 11.25
CA GLU A 24 16.09 0.91 11.57
C GLU A 24 16.66 1.42 10.28
N THR A 25 16.91 2.66 10.14
CA THR A 25 17.58 3.29 9.01
C THR A 25 17.03 2.87 7.64
N PRO A 26 15.76 3.15 7.38
CA PRO A 26 15.23 2.85 6.04
C PRO A 26 15.88 3.72 4.97
N ASP A 27 16.00 3.18 3.77
CA ASP A 27 16.49 3.95 2.63
C ASP A 27 15.39 4.78 2.02
N ARG A 28 14.16 4.29 2.09
CA ARG A 28 12.98 5.00 1.60
C ARG A 28 11.89 4.86 2.64
N GLU A 29 11.10 5.90 2.79
CA GLU A 29 10.05 5.89 3.78
C GLU A 29 8.93 6.81 3.34
N SER A 30 7.70 6.44 3.64
CA SER A 30 6.55 7.29 3.34
C SER A 30 5.44 7.01 4.34
N PHE A 31 4.63 8.01 4.60
CA PHE A 31 3.53 7.90 5.55
C PHE A 31 2.33 8.66 5.01
N ASP A 32 1.15 8.10 5.15
CA ASP A 32 -0.07 8.82 4.78
C ASP A 32 -1.23 8.28 5.59
N THR A 33 -2.34 8.98 5.51
CA THR A 33 -3.54 8.62 6.24
C THR A 33 -4.74 8.69 5.31
N ASN A 34 -5.80 7.97 5.71
CA ASN A 34 -7.11 8.13 5.10
C ASN A 34 -8.05 8.57 6.20
N PRO A 35 -8.28 9.87 6.35
CA PRO A 35 -9.07 10.36 7.48
C PRO A 35 -10.52 9.90 7.46
N LEU A 36 -11.05 9.54 6.30
CA LEU A 36 -12.42 9.06 6.23
C LEU A 36 -12.60 7.75 6.96
N CYS A 37 -11.57 6.90 6.94
CA CYS A 37 -11.63 5.60 7.58
C CYS A 37 -10.79 5.51 8.84
N GLY A 38 -10.02 6.53 9.13
CA GLY A 38 -9.12 6.49 10.26
C GLY A 38 -7.91 5.61 10.05
N ASP A 39 -7.60 5.31 8.79
CA ASP A 39 -6.44 4.47 8.47
C ASP A 39 -5.17 5.30 8.45
N GLU A 40 -4.08 4.73 8.93
CA GLU A 40 -2.76 5.33 8.85
C GLU A 40 -1.78 4.26 8.41
N LEU A 41 -0.82 4.63 7.60
CA LEU A 41 0.15 3.66 7.12
C LEU A 41 1.50 4.32 6.87
N ARG A 42 2.55 3.71 7.42
CA ARG A 42 3.94 4.08 7.17
C ARG A 42 4.61 2.89 6.50
N VAL A 43 5.33 3.14 5.43
CA VAL A 43 6.08 2.09 4.74
C VAL A 43 7.55 2.46 4.74
N MET A 44 8.39 1.49 5.00
CA MET A 44 9.83 1.65 5.04
C MET A 44 10.47 0.60 4.16
N LEU A 45 11.43 0.99 3.36
CA LEU A 45 12.09 0.11 2.40
C LEU A 45 13.59 0.17 2.56
N LYS A 46 14.25 -0.98 2.40
CA LYS A 46 15.68 -1.02 2.17
C LYS A 46 15.89 -1.47 0.73
N VAL A 47 16.80 -0.80 0.06
CA VAL A 47 17.09 -1.11 -1.34
C VAL A 47 18.58 -1.37 -1.50
N ASP A 48 18.93 -2.14 -2.52
CA ASP A 48 20.33 -2.43 -2.79
C ASP A 48 20.89 -1.39 -3.77
N ASP A 49 22.14 -1.61 -4.20
CA ASP A 49 22.81 -0.66 -5.07
C ASP A 49 22.16 -0.54 -6.44
N ASN A 50 21.31 -1.48 -6.80
CA ASN A 50 20.61 -1.45 -8.08
C ASN A 50 19.17 -0.98 -7.92
N ASP A 51 18.84 -0.40 -6.79
CA ASP A 51 17.49 0.09 -6.49
C ASP A 51 16.45 -1.03 -6.47
N VAL A 52 16.87 -2.20 -6.03
CA VAL A 52 15.96 -3.34 -5.85
C VAL A 52 15.58 -3.42 -4.38
N VAL A 53 14.30 -3.62 -4.10
CA VAL A 53 13.80 -3.70 -2.73
C VAL A 53 14.30 -4.96 -2.07
N GLU A 54 15.10 -4.81 -1.02
CA GLU A 54 15.62 -5.93 -0.26
C GLU A 54 14.72 -6.27 0.92
N GLU A 55 14.18 -5.27 1.55
CA GLU A 55 13.36 -5.47 2.73
C GLU A 55 12.27 -4.42 2.77
N VAL A 56 11.09 -4.81 3.22
CA VAL A 56 9.98 -3.90 3.42
C VAL A 56 9.42 -4.13 4.80
N ARG A 57 9.01 -3.04 5.45
CA ARG A 57 8.27 -3.10 6.69
C ARG A 57 7.18 -2.07 6.63
N PHE A 58 6.08 -2.33 7.32
CA PHE A 58 5.07 -1.30 7.46
C PHE A 58 4.53 -1.26 8.88
N GLU A 59 4.03 -0.11 9.26
CA GLU A 59 3.39 0.11 10.54
C GLU A 59 2.16 0.95 10.29
N GLY A 60 1.18 0.83 11.18
CA GLY A 60 -0.01 1.65 11.06
C GLY A 60 -1.20 0.93 11.67
N HIS A 61 -2.36 1.51 11.48
CA HIS A 61 -3.59 0.90 11.94
C HIS A 61 -4.73 1.33 11.02
N GLY A 62 -5.81 0.57 11.07
CA GLY A 62 -6.96 0.88 10.24
C GLY A 62 -7.84 -0.34 10.11
N CYS A 63 -8.70 -0.32 9.11
CA CYS A 63 -9.64 -1.41 8.92
C CYS A 63 -8.92 -2.65 8.38
N ALA A 64 -9.64 -3.77 8.40
CA ALA A 64 -9.05 -5.03 7.94
C ALA A 64 -8.57 -4.95 6.49
N ILE A 65 -9.31 -4.23 5.64
CA ILE A 65 -8.95 -4.12 4.24
C ILE A 65 -7.64 -3.36 4.07
N SER A 66 -7.45 -2.24 4.76
CA SER A 66 -6.24 -1.46 4.59
C SER A 66 -5.03 -2.21 5.13
N GLN A 67 -5.18 -2.89 6.25
CA GLN A 67 -4.07 -3.61 6.86
C GLN A 67 -3.73 -4.88 6.08
N ALA A 68 -4.73 -5.60 5.62
CA ALA A 68 -4.49 -6.80 4.84
C ALA A 68 -3.87 -6.46 3.50
N SER A 69 -4.31 -5.40 2.84
CA SER A 69 -3.73 -5.04 1.55
C SER A 69 -2.27 -4.64 1.70
N ALA A 70 -1.92 -3.92 2.77
CA ALA A 70 -0.53 -3.59 3.02
C ALA A 70 0.32 -4.84 3.24
N SER A 71 -0.20 -5.78 4.01
CA SER A 71 0.51 -7.03 4.26
C SER A 71 0.71 -7.83 2.97
N MET A 72 -0.33 -7.95 2.16
CA MET A 72 -0.26 -8.72 0.92
C MET A 72 0.68 -8.09 -0.09
N ILE A 73 0.56 -6.77 -0.30
CA ILE A 73 1.39 -6.13 -1.30
C ILE A 73 2.85 -6.09 -0.85
N SER A 74 3.09 -6.04 0.45
CA SER A 74 4.46 -6.02 0.95
C SER A 74 5.23 -7.27 0.56
N ASP A 75 4.57 -8.42 0.49
CA ASP A 75 5.22 -9.64 0.05
C ASP A 75 5.56 -9.58 -1.44
N GLU A 76 4.74 -8.90 -2.23
CA GLU A 76 4.92 -8.87 -3.67
C GLU A 76 6.04 -7.97 -4.11
N ILE A 77 6.35 -6.93 -3.35
CA ILE A 77 7.31 -5.95 -3.80
C ILE A 77 8.75 -6.28 -3.48
N LYS A 78 9.01 -7.28 -2.65
CA LYS A 78 10.38 -7.69 -2.39
C LYS A 78 11.00 -8.21 -3.68
N GLY A 79 12.16 -7.71 -4.00
CA GLY A 79 12.84 -8.10 -5.24
C GLY A 79 12.47 -7.24 -6.44
N MET A 80 11.56 -6.28 -6.28
CA MET A 80 11.20 -5.39 -7.37
C MET A 80 12.12 -4.19 -7.42
N LYS A 81 12.34 -3.66 -8.61
CA LYS A 81 13.05 -2.40 -8.74
C LYS A 81 12.12 -1.25 -8.36
N LEU A 82 12.68 -0.19 -7.83
CA LEU A 82 11.89 0.97 -7.45
C LEU A 82 11.10 1.53 -8.64
N ASP A 83 11.68 1.50 -9.85
CA ASP A 83 10.94 1.96 -11.03
C ASP A 83 9.70 1.13 -11.29
N ASP A 84 9.80 -0.18 -11.11
CA ASP A 84 8.65 -1.05 -11.34
C ASP A 84 7.61 -0.85 -10.25
N LEU A 85 8.07 -0.66 -9.02
CA LEU A 85 7.16 -0.39 -7.91
C LEU A 85 6.38 0.92 -8.16
N ALA A 86 7.06 1.94 -8.67
CA ALA A 86 6.42 3.21 -8.95
C ALA A 86 5.37 3.12 -10.06
N ARG A 87 5.44 2.08 -10.90
CA ARG A 87 4.49 1.91 -11.99
C ARG A 87 3.31 1.02 -11.66
N LEU A 88 3.27 0.45 -10.46
CA LEU A 88 2.14 -0.38 -10.08
C LEU A 88 0.85 0.44 -10.09
N ASP A 89 -0.23 -0.18 -10.50
CA ASP A 89 -1.52 0.48 -10.48
C ASP A 89 -2.47 -0.27 -9.55
N ARG A 90 -3.71 0.18 -9.50
CA ARG A 90 -4.67 -0.37 -8.56
C ARG A 90 -4.89 -1.87 -8.71
N SER A 91 -4.69 -2.40 -9.91
CA SER A 91 -4.90 -3.83 -10.11
C SER A 91 -3.95 -4.68 -9.27
N ALA A 92 -2.77 -4.14 -8.97
CA ALA A 92 -1.81 -4.87 -8.14
C ALA A 92 -2.39 -5.22 -6.78
N VAL A 93 -3.18 -4.30 -6.19
CA VAL A 93 -3.80 -4.55 -4.90
C VAL A 93 -5.12 -5.29 -5.05
N LEU A 94 -5.92 -4.87 -6.00
CA LEU A 94 -7.26 -5.45 -6.15
C LEU A 94 -7.21 -6.92 -6.52
N ASP A 95 -6.23 -7.31 -7.34
CA ASP A 95 -6.07 -8.71 -7.68
C ASP A 95 -5.66 -9.56 -6.48
N LEU A 96 -4.86 -8.99 -5.59
CA LEU A 96 -4.46 -9.71 -4.39
C LEU A 96 -5.64 -9.89 -3.44
N LEU A 97 -6.47 -8.87 -3.31
CA LEU A 97 -7.63 -8.96 -2.43
C LEU A 97 -8.67 -9.94 -2.97
N GLY A 98 -8.83 -9.98 -4.29
CA GLY A 98 -9.63 -10.99 -4.94
C GLY A 98 -11.14 -10.94 -4.71
N ILE A 99 -11.63 -9.91 -4.06
CA ILE A 99 -13.07 -9.74 -3.83
C ILE A 99 -13.47 -8.36 -4.30
N ASP A 100 -14.76 -8.17 -4.50
CA ASP A 100 -15.27 -6.85 -4.86
C ASP A 100 -15.13 -5.90 -3.67
N ILE A 101 -14.63 -4.73 -3.91
CA ILE A 101 -14.43 -3.73 -2.87
C ILE A 101 -15.43 -2.60 -3.09
N SER A 102 -16.18 -2.28 -2.05
CA SER A 102 -17.17 -1.22 -2.15
C SER A 102 -16.48 0.13 -2.37
N ALA A 103 -17.23 1.08 -2.90
CA ALA A 103 -16.69 2.40 -3.16
C ALA A 103 -16.13 3.05 -1.90
N THR A 104 -16.78 2.85 -0.76
CA THR A 104 -16.30 3.44 0.48
C THR A 104 -15.02 2.81 0.97
N ARG A 105 -14.79 1.54 0.64
CA ARG A 105 -13.58 0.86 1.07
C ARG A 105 -12.45 0.91 0.04
N MET A 106 -12.74 1.42 -1.15
CA MET A 106 -11.71 1.46 -2.19
C MET A 106 -10.51 2.29 -1.75
N LYS A 107 -10.72 3.40 -1.08
CA LYS A 107 -9.60 4.21 -0.61
C LYS A 107 -8.80 3.50 0.47
N CYS A 108 -9.46 2.69 1.29
CA CYS A 108 -8.77 1.89 2.28
C CYS A 108 -7.87 0.87 1.60
N ALA A 109 -8.40 0.20 0.58
CA ALA A 109 -7.64 -0.81 -0.14
C ALA A 109 -6.44 -0.20 -0.85
N LEU A 110 -6.58 1.01 -1.37
CA LEU A 110 -5.53 1.62 -2.18
C LEU A 110 -4.53 2.46 -1.38
N LEU A 111 -4.74 2.64 -0.09
CA LEU A 111 -3.81 3.41 0.71
C LEU A 111 -2.41 2.81 0.67
N SER A 112 -2.31 1.49 0.77
CA SER A 112 -1.00 0.84 0.76
C SER A 112 -0.27 1.11 -0.55
N LEU A 113 -0.99 1.06 -1.66
CA LEU A 113 -0.37 1.32 -2.96
C LEU A 113 0.12 2.75 -3.05
N LYS A 114 -0.68 3.70 -2.58
CA LYS A 114 -0.29 5.10 -2.59
C LYS A 114 0.99 5.32 -1.79
N VAL A 115 1.04 4.77 -0.59
CA VAL A 115 2.20 4.97 0.28
C VAL A 115 3.44 4.28 -0.28
N LEU A 116 3.27 3.08 -0.84
CA LEU A 116 4.39 2.37 -1.45
C LEU A 116 4.95 3.12 -2.65
N LYS A 117 4.08 3.63 -3.51
CA LYS A 117 4.55 4.37 -4.69
C LYS A 117 5.22 5.66 -4.27
N SER A 118 4.72 6.32 -3.23
CA SER A 118 5.36 7.53 -2.72
C SER A 118 6.75 7.22 -2.18
N ALA A 119 6.91 6.10 -1.49
CA ALA A 119 8.22 5.71 -1.00
C ALA A 119 9.18 5.43 -2.15
N ALA A 120 8.69 4.78 -3.21
CA ALA A 120 9.52 4.46 -4.36
C ALA A 120 9.99 5.71 -5.11
N ILE A 121 9.11 6.68 -5.22
CA ILE A 121 9.42 7.91 -5.92
C ILE A 121 10.24 8.86 -5.05
N GLY A 122 10.07 8.77 -3.75
CA GLY A 122 10.77 9.63 -2.82
C GLY A 122 10.02 10.92 -2.49
N THR A 123 8.77 11.02 -2.91
CA THR A 123 7.97 12.20 -2.61
C THR A 123 6.52 11.82 -2.48
N LEU A 124 5.80 12.50 -1.64
CA LEU A 124 4.40 12.25 -1.48
C LEU A 124 3.55 13.05 -2.43
N ALA A 125 4.10 14.10 -2.96
CA ALA A 125 3.29 15.06 -3.66
C ALA A 125 2.86 14.66 -5.04
N ASP A 126 3.65 13.86 -5.70
CA ASP A 126 3.47 13.69 -7.12
C ASP A 126 2.66 12.52 -7.56
N TRP A 127 2.20 11.71 -6.65
CA TRP A 127 1.41 10.57 -7.06
C TRP A 127 -0.02 10.96 -7.32
N GLU A 128 -0.50 10.59 -8.50
CA GLU A 128 -1.87 10.83 -8.86
C GLU A 128 -2.56 9.51 -9.00
N PRO A 129 -3.65 9.31 -8.32
CA PRO A 129 -4.39 8.07 -8.49
C PRO A 129 -4.99 8.06 -9.87
N ASP A 130 -5.09 6.89 -10.45
CA ASP A 130 -5.66 6.83 -11.75
C ASP A 130 -7.12 7.09 -11.73
N THR A 131 -7.57 7.64 -12.75
CA THR A 131 -8.95 7.84 -13.08
C THR A 131 -9.81 8.47 -12.03
N ALA A 132 -10.66 7.69 -11.48
CA ALA A 132 -11.72 8.18 -10.72
C ALA A 132 -11.28 9.01 -9.58
N ASP A 133 -10.19 8.64 -8.99
CA ASP A 133 -9.79 9.38 -7.87
C ASP A 133 -9.21 10.68 -8.22
N ALA A 134 -8.82 10.82 -9.42
CA ALA A 134 -8.25 12.05 -9.87
C ALA A 134 -9.21 13.21 -9.78
N ALA A 135 -10.42 12.91 -9.65
CA ALA A 135 -11.33 13.97 -9.50
C ALA A 135 -11.18 14.75 -8.26
N GLN A 136 -10.46 14.27 -7.31
CA GLN A 136 -10.30 14.97 -6.20
C GLN A 136 -9.39 16.05 -6.36
N PRO A 137 -9.62 17.11 -5.99
CA PRO A 137 -8.80 18.20 -6.28
C PRO A 137 -7.63 18.33 -5.49
N ALA A 138 -7.47 18.53 -5.64
CA ALA A 138 -6.54 18.61 -5.14
C ALA A 138 -6.03 18.68 -4.22
N GLY A 139 -6.45 18.68 -4.36
CA GLY A 139 -5.96 18.73 -3.83
C GLY A 139 -5.44 18.48 -3.35
N GLY A 140 -5.56 18.39 -3.42
CA GLY A 140 -5.00 18.34 -3.03
C GLY A 140 -4.48 18.17 -2.52
N SER A 141 -4.53 18.30 -2.57
CA SER A 141 -3.93 18.30 -2.15
C SER A 141 -3.37 18.22 -1.53
N GLN A 142 -3.37 18.22 -1.53
CA GLN A 142 -2.82 18.20 -1.12
C GLN A 142 -2.45 18.17 -0.48
N LEU A 143 -2.50 18.18 -0.33
CA LEU A 143 -2.14 18.22 0.06
C LEU A 143 -2.00 18.42 0.34
#